data_88637a1c7fbdff7e6db510895f20742f
#
_entry.id   88637a1c7fbdff7e6db510895f20742f
#
_cell.length_a   1.000
_cell.length_b   1.000
_cell.length_c   1.000
_cell.angle_alpha   90.00
_cell.angle_beta   90.00
_cell.angle_gamma   90.00
#
_symmetry.space_group_name_H-M   'P 1'
#
loop_
_entity.id
_entity.type
_entity.pdbx_description
1 polymer ?
#
loop_
_entity_poly.entity_id
_entity_poly.type
_entity_poly.pdbx_seq_one_letter_code
_entity_poly.pdbx_strand_id
1 'polypeptide(L)'
;MKIKLFVKYISLLVLLFVADGCKEKKADTYVTKVTDLTGEEEQVLKLEYDRDGKIIKYGDTPVRYEGDQITIGQMNCLNTGNKLCNVTFQIGKGKARESRARCMLKVGEEVYEADKQTVYDYKGDTIFINSDYRATSDYRFLKKVQGKYVFDQLGRLKEVMTVFTEANDSVSSCHT
;
A
#
# COMPACT_ATOMS: atom_id res chain seq x y z
N MET A 1 -19.38 -4.83 7.17
CA MET A 1 -18.33 -4.73 8.20
C MET A 1 -16.99 -5.38 7.75
N LYS A 2 -16.59 -5.24 6.47
CA LYS A 2 -15.38 -5.87 5.88
C LYS A 2 -14.29 -4.87 5.42
N ILE A 3 -14.44 -3.58 5.72
CA ILE A 3 -13.56 -2.50 5.20
C ILE A 3 -12.29 -2.29 6.05
N LYS A 4 -12.25 -2.85 7.28
CA LYS A 4 -11.19 -2.58 8.26
C LYS A 4 -9.77 -3.00 7.87
N LEU A 5 -9.61 -3.83 6.85
CA LEU A 5 -8.34 -4.49 6.58
C LEU A 5 -7.55 -3.94 5.39
N PHE A 6 -8.22 -3.37 4.42
CA PHE A 6 -7.54 -2.79 3.25
C PHE A 6 -6.54 -1.69 3.64
N VAL A 7 -6.86 -0.99 4.72
CA VAL A 7 -6.07 0.10 5.29
C VAL A 7 -4.76 -0.41 5.94
N LYS A 8 -4.78 -1.56 6.61
CA LYS A 8 -3.59 -2.10 7.30
C LYS A 8 -2.44 -2.46 6.37
N TYR A 9 -2.71 -2.86 5.13
CA TYR A 9 -1.68 -3.39 4.22
C TYR A 9 -0.99 -2.34 3.36
N ILE A 10 -1.69 -1.27 3.01
CA ILE A 10 -1.03 -0.09 2.44
C ILE A 10 -0.12 0.53 3.51
N SER A 11 -0.55 0.55 4.78
CA SER A 11 0.27 1.01 5.91
C SER A 11 1.53 0.18 6.09
N LEU A 12 1.44 -1.14 5.97
CA LEU A 12 2.59 -2.02 6.13
C LEU A 12 3.63 -1.80 5.03
N LEU A 13 3.18 -1.61 3.78
CA LEU A 13 4.09 -1.34 2.68
C LEU A 13 4.77 0.03 2.86
N VAL A 14 4.03 1.05 3.30
CA VAL A 14 4.59 2.38 3.61
C VAL A 14 5.54 2.30 4.82
N LEU A 15 5.23 1.48 5.84
CA LEU A 15 6.11 1.24 6.98
C LEU A 15 7.45 0.63 6.57
N LEU A 16 7.47 -0.29 5.60
CA LEU A 16 8.70 -0.91 5.11
C LEU A 16 9.64 0.09 4.43
N PHE A 17 9.09 1.16 3.82
CA PHE A 17 9.90 2.21 3.18
C PHE A 17 10.24 3.39 4.11
N VAL A 18 9.53 3.57 5.22
CA VAL A 18 9.83 4.64 6.20
C VAL A 18 10.97 4.25 7.13
N ALA A 19 11.21 2.94 7.34
CA ALA A 19 12.28 2.45 8.23
C ALA A 19 13.70 2.85 7.78
N ASP A 20 13.92 3.09 6.48
CA ASP A 20 15.22 3.53 5.95
C ASP A 20 15.54 5.02 6.21
N GLY A 21 14.57 5.82 6.69
CA GLY A 21 14.76 7.26 6.92
C GLY A 21 15.26 7.67 8.31
N CYS A 22 15.29 6.77 9.27
CA CYS A 22 15.82 7.01 10.61
C CYS A 22 17.24 6.46 10.73
N LYS A 23 18.25 7.34 10.60
CA LYS A 23 19.59 7.05 11.12
C LYS A 23 19.44 6.93 12.64
N GLU A 24 19.66 5.75 13.13
CA GLU A 24 20.17 5.29 14.41
C GLU A 24 19.45 4.06 14.92
N LYS A 25 20.23 3.01 15.04
CA LYS A 25 19.99 1.61 15.39
C LYS A 25 19.41 0.78 14.23
N LYS A 26 20.32 0.02 13.58
CA LYS A 26 19.94 -1.21 12.87
C LYS A 26 19.03 -1.99 13.81
N ALA A 27 17.76 -2.00 13.53
CA ALA A 27 16.86 -2.96 14.15
C ALA A 27 17.29 -4.32 13.59
N ASP A 28 17.88 -5.16 14.43
CA ASP A 28 18.25 -6.54 14.04
C ASP A 28 17.01 -7.41 13.78
N THR A 29 15.83 -6.79 13.75
CA THR A 29 14.55 -7.49 13.63
C THR A 29 13.74 -6.95 12.46
N TYR A 30 13.56 -7.77 11.43
CA TYR A 30 12.73 -7.45 10.26
C TYR A 30 11.40 -8.22 10.33
N VAL A 31 10.34 -7.62 9.78
CA VAL A 31 9.06 -8.30 9.61
C VAL A 31 9.18 -9.31 8.48
N THR A 32 9.35 -10.57 8.78
CA THR A 32 9.50 -11.64 7.78
C THR A 32 8.20 -12.30 7.38
N LYS A 33 7.13 -12.12 8.18
CA LYS A 33 5.83 -12.73 7.97
C LYS A 33 4.73 -11.78 8.41
N VAL A 34 3.72 -11.60 7.56
CA VAL A 34 2.44 -10.96 7.90
C VAL A 34 1.32 -11.96 7.71
N THR A 35 0.52 -12.14 8.74
CA THR A 35 -0.63 -13.04 8.71
C THR A 35 -1.91 -12.23 8.80
N ASP A 36 -2.83 -12.48 7.89
CA ASP A 36 -4.18 -11.95 7.92
C ASP A 36 -5.16 -13.02 8.38
N LEU A 37 -5.85 -12.73 9.48
CA LEU A 37 -6.81 -13.63 10.14
C LEU A 37 -8.27 -13.16 9.98
N THR A 38 -8.55 -12.20 9.10
CA THR A 38 -9.89 -11.60 8.99
C THR A 38 -10.79 -12.27 7.98
N GLY A 39 -10.24 -13.14 7.14
CA GLY A 39 -10.99 -13.99 6.21
C GLY A 39 -11.35 -15.35 6.81
N GLU A 40 -12.02 -16.19 6.03
CA GLU A 40 -12.29 -17.58 6.36
C GLU A 40 -11.02 -18.44 6.32
N GLU A 41 -10.02 -18.02 5.57
CA GLU A 41 -8.71 -18.65 5.45
C GLU A 41 -7.58 -17.74 5.91
N GLU A 42 -6.58 -18.32 6.59
CA GLU A 42 -5.36 -17.62 6.95
C GLU A 42 -4.57 -17.25 5.69
N GLN A 43 -4.35 -15.96 5.48
CA GLN A 43 -3.50 -15.48 4.39
C GLN A 43 -2.13 -15.05 4.94
N VAL A 44 -1.08 -15.64 4.39
CA VAL A 44 0.29 -15.40 4.84
C VAL A 44 1.10 -14.73 3.74
N LEU A 45 1.64 -13.55 4.07
CA LEU A 45 2.63 -12.87 3.25
C LEU A 45 4.01 -13.06 3.89
N LYS A 46 4.96 -13.59 3.12
CA LYS A 46 6.37 -13.69 3.51
C LYS A 46 7.17 -12.56 2.88
N LEU A 47 8.14 -12.05 3.62
CA LEU A 47 9.08 -11.03 3.18
C LEU A 47 10.50 -11.57 3.33
N GLU A 48 11.30 -11.46 2.26
CA GLU A 48 12.71 -11.83 2.29
C GLU A 48 13.57 -10.57 2.13
N TYR A 49 14.69 -10.52 2.83
CA TYR A 49 15.59 -9.37 2.88
C TYR A 49 17.01 -9.78 2.46
N ASP A 50 17.74 -8.84 1.86
CA ASP A 50 19.17 -8.98 1.64
C ASP A 50 19.97 -8.67 2.94
N ARG A 51 21.31 -8.73 2.82
CA ARG A 51 22.24 -8.46 3.94
C ARG A 51 22.20 -7.01 4.43
N ASP A 52 21.72 -6.10 3.58
CA ASP A 52 21.61 -4.66 3.87
C ASP A 52 20.21 -4.29 4.42
N GLY A 53 19.33 -5.29 4.57
CA GLY A 53 17.99 -5.10 5.07
C GLY A 53 16.99 -4.58 4.04
N LYS A 54 17.30 -4.65 2.75
CA LYS A 54 16.35 -4.34 1.68
C LYS A 54 15.48 -5.54 1.38
N ILE A 55 14.18 -5.33 1.15
CA ILE A 55 13.26 -6.39 0.75
C ILE A 55 13.62 -6.84 -0.66
N ILE A 56 14.00 -8.10 -0.82
CA ILE A 56 14.28 -8.71 -2.13
C ILE A 56 13.11 -9.51 -2.68
N LYS A 57 12.16 -9.89 -1.80
CA LYS A 57 11.00 -10.65 -2.20
C LYS A 57 9.77 -10.29 -1.37
N TYR A 58 8.65 -10.14 -2.04
CA TYR A 58 7.33 -9.86 -1.48
C TYR A 58 6.37 -11.00 -1.86
N GLY A 59 6.05 -11.89 -0.92
CA GLY A 59 5.45 -13.18 -1.23
C GLY A 59 6.36 -13.97 -2.17
N ASP A 60 5.83 -14.38 -3.32
CA ASP A 60 6.59 -15.09 -4.35
C ASP A 60 7.19 -14.17 -5.43
N THR A 61 6.98 -12.86 -5.31
CA THR A 61 7.38 -11.89 -6.33
C THR A 61 8.69 -11.18 -5.96
N PRO A 62 9.69 -11.16 -6.86
CA PRO A 62 10.93 -10.43 -6.63
C PRO A 62 10.70 -8.92 -6.59
N VAL A 63 11.43 -8.24 -5.73
CA VAL A 63 11.49 -6.78 -5.65
C VAL A 63 12.75 -6.31 -6.38
N ARG A 64 12.60 -5.36 -7.28
CA ARG A 64 13.70 -4.78 -8.07
C ARG A 64 13.90 -3.33 -7.70
N TYR A 65 15.17 -2.92 -7.60
CA TYR A 65 15.60 -1.56 -7.30
C TYR A 65 16.39 -1.00 -8.47
N GLU A 66 15.94 0.09 -9.06
CA GLU A 66 16.58 0.75 -10.19
C GLU A 66 16.65 2.27 -9.91
N GLY A 67 17.79 2.73 -9.39
CA GLY A 67 17.96 4.11 -8.94
C GLY A 67 16.92 4.47 -7.85
N ASP A 68 16.10 5.47 -8.13
CA ASP A 68 15.02 5.92 -7.24
C ASP A 68 13.69 5.17 -7.46
N GLN A 69 13.72 4.06 -8.19
CA GLN A 69 12.54 3.28 -8.49
C GLN A 69 12.59 1.91 -7.83
N ILE A 70 11.45 1.49 -7.25
CA ILE A 70 11.25 0.14 -6.73
C ILE A 70 10.08 -0.48 -7.47
N THR A 71 10.29 -1.65 -8.05
CA THR A 71 9.26 -2.38 -8.80
C THR A 71 8.98 -3.74 -8.18
N ILE A 72 7.68 -4.06 -8.04
CA ILE A 72 7.17 -5.35 -7.61
C ILE A 72 6.21 -5.81 -8.71
N GLY A 73 6.55 -6.90 -9.40
CA GLY A 73 5.79 -7.33 -10.58
C GLY A 73 4.33 -7.67 -10.27
N GLN A 74 4.08 -8.35 -9.16
CA GLN A 74 2.74 -8.72 -8.73
C GLN A 74 2.64 -8.68 -7.21
N MET A 75 1.58 -8.06 -6.70
CA MET A 75 1.25 -8.04 -5.27
C MET A 75 -0.17 -8.57 -5.08
N ASN A 76 -0.32 -9.56 -4.25
CA ASN A 76 -1.65 -9.97 -3.80
C ASN A 76 -2.11 -9.00 -2.70
N CYS A 77 -3.27 -8.38 -2.89
CA CYS A 77 -3.93 -7.69 -1.81
C CYS A 77 -4.58 -8.75 -0.92
N LEU A 78 -3.95 -9.01 0.23
CA LEU A 78 -4.57 -9.82 1.27
C LEU A 78 -5.98 -9.25 1.52
N ASN A 79 -7.02 -10.07 1.62
CA ASN A 79 -8.44 -9.75 1.86
C ASN A 79 -9.34 -9.34 0.70
N THR A 80 -8.86 -8.91 -0.43
CA THR A 80 -9.78 -8.51 -1.51
C THR A 80 -9.77 -9.50 -2.66
N GLY A 81 -8.83 -10.47 -2.65
CA GLY A 81 -8.55 -11.31 -3.82
C GLY A 81 -8.02 -10.50 -5.02
N ASN A 82 -7.94 -9.18 -4.89
CA ASN A 82 -7.46 -8.31 -5.94
C ASN A 82 -5.95 -8.43 -6.07
N LYS A 83 -5.48 -8.63 -7.28
CA LYS A 83 -4.06 -8.58 -7.63
C LYS A 83 -3.72 -7.17 -8.10
N LEU A 84 -2.71 -6.57 -7.48
CA LEU A 84 -2.02 -5.43 -8.05
C LEU A 84 -0.90 -5.95 -8.95
N CYS A 85 -0.87 -5.50 -10.19
CA CYS A 85 0.17 -5.88 -11.15
C CYS A 85 1.07 -4.69 -11.44
N ASN A 86 2.35 -4.95 -11.67
CA ASN A 86 3.34 -3.93 -12.04
C ASN A 86 3.36 -2.74 -11.08
N VAL A 87 3.43 -3.03 -9.78
CA VAL A 87 3.52 -1.97 -8.76
C VAL A 87 4.88 -1.34 -8.82
N THR A 88 4.92 -0.04 -9.07
CA THR A 88 6.13 0.76 -9.15
C THR A 88 6.06 1.90 -8.17
N PHE A 89 7.10 2.06 -7.34
CA PHE A 89 7.26 3.18 -6.41
C PHE A 89 8.36 4.11 -6.90
N GLN A 90 8.11 5.41 -6.86
CA GLN A 90 9.12 6.44 -6.99
C GLN A 90 9.56 6.87 -5.60
N ILE A 91 10.86 6.77 -5.34
CA ILE A 91 11.47 7.08 -4.05
C ILE A 91 12.14 8.44 -4.13
N GLY A 92 12.02 9.23 -3.09
CA GLY A 92 12.72 10.49 -2.97
C GLY A 92 13.11 10.76 -1.52
N LYS A 93 14.39 11.00 -1.26
CA LYS A 93 14.92 11.18 0.10
C LYS A 93 14.59 10.00 1.03
N GLY A 94 14.70 8.76 0.52
CA GLY A 94 14.41 7.53 1.28
C GLY A 94 12.93 7.27 1.57
N LYS A 95 12.00 7.97 0.91
CA LYS A 95 10.56 7.81 1.12
C LYS A 95 9.83 7.66 -0.21
N ALA A 96 8.77 6.85 -0.26
CA ALA A 96 7.90 6.78 -1.41
C ALA A 96 7.21 8.13 -1.63
N ARG A 97 7.28 8.67 -2.84
CA ARG A 97 6.56 9.90 -3.23
C ARG A 97 5.31 9.57 -4.03
N GLU A 98 5.42 8.60 -4.88
CA GLU A 98 4.35 8.15 -5.76
C GLU A 98 4.44 6.64 -5.93
N SER A 99 3.30 6.00 -6.15
CA SER A 99 3.26 4.64 -6.68
C SER A 99 2.22 4.52 -7.78
N ARG A 100 2.47 3.61 -8.71
CA ARG A 100 1.55 3.22 -9.78
C ARG A 100 1.36 1.72 -9.75
N ALA A 101 0.15 1.28 -10.04
CA ALA A 101 -0.18 -0.13 -10.13
C ALA A 101 -1.36 -0.33 -11.06
N ARG A 102 -1.51 -1.53 -11.60
CA ARG A 102 -2.71 -1.97 -12.31
C ARG A 102 -3.47 -2.96 -11.46
N CYS A 103 -4.80 -2.89 -11.44
CA CYS A 103 -5.65 -3.78 -10.67
C CYS A 103 -7.01 -4.00 -11.32
N MET A 104 -7.70 -5.05 -10.87
CA MET A 104 -9.13 -5.20 -11.14
C MET A 104 -9.89 -4.50 -10.01
N LEU A 105 -10.80 -3.60 -10.34
CA LEU A 105 -11.58 -2.82 -9.39
C LEU A 105 -13.08 -3.05 -9.64
N LYS A 106 -13.82 -3.43 -8.61
CA LYS A 106 -15.28 -3.51 -8.64
C LYS A 106 -15.85 -2.17 -8.19
N VAL A 107 -16.70 -1.58 -9.05
CA VAL A 107 -17.48 -0.36 -8.77
C VAL A 107 -18.94 -0.66 -9.05
N GLY A 108 -19.78 -0.66 -8.03
CA GLY A 108 -21.13 -1.19 -8.11
C GLY A 108 -21.12 -2.68 -8.47
N GLU A 109 -21.83 -3.07 -9.53
CA GLU A 109 -21.86 -4.45 -10.05
C GLU A 109 -20.80 -4.73 -11.11
N GLU A 110 -20.13 -3.71 -11.63
CA GLU A 110 -19.18 -3.81 -12.72
C GLU A 110 -17.74 -3.98 -12.23
N VAL A 111 -16.91 -4.70 -13.02
CA VAL A 111 -15.50 -4.91 -12.76
C VAL A 111 -14.68 -4.27 -13.87
N TYR A 112 -13.76 -3.39 -13.48
CA TYR A 112 -12.89 -2.64 -14.37
C TYR A 112 -11.43 -3.03 -14.19
N GLU A 113 -10.70 -3.13 -15.30
CA GLU A 113 -9.25 -3.00 -15.23
C GLU A 113 -8.92 -1.52 -15.01
N ALA A 114 -8.17 -1.23 -13.96
CA ALA A 114 -7.91 0.13 -13.53
C ALA A 114 -6.42 0.38 -13.28
N ASP A 115 -5.95 1.54 -13.71
CA ASP A 115 -4.68 2.13 -13.29
C ASP A 115 -4.91 2.87 -11.98
N LYS A 116 -4.12 2.50 -10.98
CA LYS A 116 -4.05 3.15 -9.68
C LYS A 116 -2.81 4.02 -9.62
N GLN A 117 -2.98 5.29 -9.31
CA GLN A 117 -1.89 6.21 -8.97
C GLN A 117 -2.06 6.66 -7.52
N THR A 118 -0.99 6.57 -6.73
CA THR A 118 -1.00 6.98 -5.32
C THR A 118 0.11 8.00 -5.09
N VAL A 119 -0.23 9.11 -4.44
CA VAL A 119 0.71 10.14 -4.00
C VAL A 119 0.80 10.08 -2.46
N TYR A 120 2.02 10.19 -1.95
CA TYR A 120 2.34 10.16 -0.52
C TYR A 120 2.85 11.52 -0.08
N ASP A 121 2.26 12.10 0.96
CA ASP A 121 2.70 13.34 1.59
C ASP A 121 3.03 13.08 3.07
N TYR A 122 4.22 13.48 3.50
CA TYR A 122 4.75 13.20 4.82
C TYR A 122 4.81 14.48 5.64
N LYS A 123 4.08 14.53 6.75
CA LYS A 123 4.06 15.68 7.69
C LYS A 123 4.34 15.19 9.11
N GLY A 124 5.59 15.34 9.55
CA GLY A 124 6.02 14.81 10.84
C GLY A 124 5.85 13.29 10.91
N ASP A 125 5.09 12.83 11.87
CA ASP A 125 4.72 11.43 12.12
C ASP A 125 3.45 10.99 11.38
N THR A 126 2.96 11.80 10.46
CA THR A 126 1.73 11.55 9.70
C THR A 126 2.05 11.36 8.22
N ILE A 127 1.43 10.34 7.61
CA ILE A 127 1.46 10.10 6.16
C ILE A 127 0.05 10.30 5.61
N PHE A 128 -0.08 11.18 4.63
CA PHE A 128 -1.29 11.35 3.84
C PHE A 128 -1.14 10.61 2.53
N ILE A 129 -2.17 9.88 2.13
CA ILE A 129 -2.21 9.10 0.91
C ILE A 129 -3.40 9.56 0.08
N ASN A 130 -3.14 9.87 -1.19
CA ASN A 130 -4.18 10.13 -2.18
C ASN A 130 -4.01 9.14 -3.33
N SER A 131 -5.01 8.29 -3.55
CA SER A 131 -5.03 7.31 -4.62
C SER A 131 -6.20 7.56 -5.55
N ASP A 132 -5.91 7.76 -6.83
CA ASP A 132 -6.89 7.83 -7.90
C ASP A 132 -6.89 6.52 -8.68
N TYR A 133 -8.07 6.02 -9.01
CA TYR A 133 -8.30 4.86 -9.86
C TYR A 133 -9.01 5.30 -11.12
N ARG A 134 -8.45 4.94 -12.27
CA ARG A 134 -9.00 5.24 -13.58
C ARG A 134 -9.10 3.97 -14.42
N ALA A 135 -10.18 3.83 -15.18
CA ALA A 135 -10.32 2.72 -16.12
C ALA A 135 -9.19 2.76 -17.16
N THR A 136 -8.60 1.61 -17.48
CA THR A 136 -7.53 1.56 -18.49
C THR A 136 -8.04 1.81 -19.91
N SER A 137 -9.34 1.55 -20.17
CA SER A 137 -9.95 1.63 -21.50
C SER A 137 -10.18 3.07 -22.00
N ASP A 138 -10.63 3.96 -21.11
CA ASP A 138 -11.07 5.32 -21.47
C ASP A 138 -10.60 6.41 -20.50
N TYR A 139 -9.76 6.04 -19.52
CA TYR A 139 -9.22 6.90 -18.46
C TYR A 139 -10.28 7.59 -17.59
N ARG A 140 -11.54 7.15 -17.64
CA ARG A 140 -12.57 7.71 -16.78
C ARG A 140 -12.25 7.46 -15.31
N PHE A 141 -12.64 8.41 -14.48
CA PHE A 141 -12.52 8.30 -13.04
C PHE A 141 -13.44 7.19 -12.51
N LEU A 142 -12.92 6.31 -11.67
CA LEU A 142 -13.67 5.24 -11.03
C LEU A 142 -13.81 5.45 -9.54
N LYS A 143 -12.69 5.78 -8.87
CA LYS A 143 -12.63 5.86 -7.41
C LYS A 143 -11.46 6.72 -6.97
N LYS A 144 -11.66 7.43 -5.86
CA LYS A 144 -10.60 8.09 -5.09
C LYS A 144 -10.54 7.52 -3.69
N VAL A 145 -9.33 7.34 -3.17
CA VAL A 145 -9.09 6.93 -1.79
C VAL A 145 -8.13 7.93 -1.16
N GLN A 146 -8.56 8.54 -0.05
CA GLN A 146 -7.74 9.43 0.74
C GLN A 146 -7.50 8.80 2.10
N GLY A 147 -6.23 8.69 2.50
CA GLY A 147 -5.81 8.07 3.75
C GLY A 147 -4.96 9.01 4.58
N LYS A 148 -5.13 8.97 5.89
CA LYS A 148 -4.28 9.58 6.91
C LYS A 148 -3.80 8.48 7.84
N TYR A 149 -2.50 8.36 7.98
CA TYR A 149 -1.84 7.37 8.83
C TYR A 149 -0.97 8.10 9.83
N VAL A 150 -1.25 7.95 11.12
CA VAL A 150 -0.50 8.59 12.21
C VAL A 150 0.32 7.54 12.94
N PHE A 151 1.60 7.83 13.14
CA PHE A 151 2.54 6.97 13.85
C PHE A 151 2.91 7.57 15.20
N ASP A 152 3.26 6.73 16.16
CA ASP A 152 3.83 7.18 17.43
C ASP A 152 5.34 7.45 17.29
N GLN A 153 5.97 7.93 18.35
CA GLN A 153 7.41 8.23 18.39
C GLN A 153 8.31 6.99 18.16
N LEU A 154 7.75 5.79 18.30
CA LEU A 154 8.43 4.52 18.04
C LEU A 154 8.16 4.00 16.61
N GLY A 155 7.49 4.78 15.75
CA GLY A 155 7.13 4.40 14.40
C GLY A 155 5.99 3.37 14.32
N ARG A 156 5.22 3.15 15.40
CA ARG A 156 4.08 2.23 15.39
C ARG A 156 2.82 2.97 14.94
N LEU A 157 2.01 2.32 14.13
CA LEU A 157 0.75 2.88 13.65
C LEU A 157 -0.24 3.09 14.82
N LYS A 158 -0.64 4.35 15.02
CA LYS A 158 -1.54 4.79 16.11
C LYS A 158 -2.97 5.00 15.62
N GLU A 159 -3.13 5.63 14.46
CA GLU A 159 -4.43 6.01 13.91
C GLU A 159 -4.46 5.82 12.40
N VAL A 160 -5.59 5.35 11.90
CA VAL A 160 -5.86 5.30 10.45
C VAL A 160 -7.24 5.85 10.17
N MET A 161 -7.30 6.80 9.23
CA MET A 161 -8.54 7.30 8.65
C MET A 161 -8.49 7.12 7.15
N THR A 162 -9.57 6.62 6.57
CA THR A 162 -9.69 6.47 5.13
C THR A 162 -11.05 6.94 4.66
N VAL A 163 -11.05 7.75 3.60
CA VAL A 163 -12.25 8.26 2.93
C VAL A 163 -12.24 7.73 1.50
N PHE A 164 -13.37 7.24 1.04
CA PHE A 164 -13.58 6.75 -0.32
C PHE A 164 -14.60 7.63 -1.03
N THR A 165 -14.32 7.98 -2.28
CA THR A 165 -15.26 8.65 -3.18
C THR A 165 -15.33 7.84 -4.47
N GLU A 166 -16.49 7.39 -4.86
CA GLU A 166 -16.73 6.65 -6.11
C GLU A 166 -17.33 7.56 -7.19
N ALA A 167 -17.27 7.12 -8.44
CA ALA A 167 -17.73 7.90 -9.60
C ALA A 167 -19.22 8.30 -9.55
N ASN A 168 -20.02 7.63 -8.72
CA ASN A 168 -21.44 7.93 -8.48
C ASN A 168 -21.69 8.83 -7.27
N ASP A 169 -20.68 9.58 -6.80
CA ASP A 169 -20.73 10.53 -5.68
C ASP A 169 -21.06 9.91 -4.29
N SER A 170 -21.00 8.59 -4.16
CA SER A 170 -21.12 7.98 -2.84
C SER A 170 -19.81 8.19 -2.05
N VAL A 171 -19.92 8.86 -0.90
CA VAL A 171 -18.80 9.08 0.02
C VAL A 171 -18.97 8.16 1.22
N SER A 172 -17.96 7.35 1.51
CA SER A 172 -17.89 6.54 2.72
C SER A 172 -16.58 6.77 3.46
N SER A 173 -16.61 6.81 4.79
CA SER A 173 -15.43 6.97 5.64
C SER A 173 -15.27 5.83 6.62
N CYS A 174 -14.03 5.45 6.92
CA CYS A 174 -13.69 4.47 7.94
C CYS A 174 -12.63 5.06 8.87
N HIS A 175 -12.92 5.05 10.17
CA HIS A 175 -11.97 5.33 11.25
C HIS A 175 -11.57 4.04 11.96
N THR A 176 -10.30 3.89 12.26
CA THR A 176 -9.79 2.79 13.10
C THR A 176 -8.66 3.29 14.01
#